data_44aabcd9f9f7948b03aec2317c243340
#
_entry.id   44aabcd9f9f7948b03aec2317c243340
#
_cell.length_a   1.000
_cell.length_b   1.000
_cell.length_c   1.000
_cell.angle_alpha   90.00
_cell.angle_beta   90.00
_cell.angle_gamma   90.00
#
_symmetry.space_group_name_H-M   'P 1'
#
loop_
_entity.id
_entity.type
_entity.pdbx_description
1 polymer ?
#
loop_
_entity_poly.entity_id
_entity_poly.type
_entity_poly.pdbx_seq_one_letter_code
_entity_poly.pdbx_strand_id
1 'polypeptide(L)'
;MSQIAISHIGWRNKVVLTPDDPGFPGKNMYDAAAELERRYNKIFFLINSGSGVSADPLVLAQDLFRYIGEKKSSKFSMGLITSNLNSPLADIAGKCGHVVELTGRGRAKPSLDYSETGIMGDIFELGSCLLLCMMTEAMFRNLEPPEVLQLCEEEFAKLGPLIDSIAESETYSRLVDILERRADVFLGGKGTANEIVKMAAIRLFHIKSTLGDNVYITRGVNTPPPRPGDLEILVSYSGETKPVIAWCDILKKMNGTVLSITGTRKSTLKEKSDLQISLEEEAKPGQPRRFYMRAAYILSPLPVRLVERLGERGLRLPEYIINWHHSLTE
;
A
#
# COMPACT_ATOMS: atom_id res chain seq x y z
N MET A 1 -3.29 -5.79 2.08
CA MET A 1 -3.04 -6.57 0.85
C MET A 1 -2.57 -7.99 1.15
N SER A 2 -1.44 -8.18 1.79
CA SER A 2 -0.88 -9.52 2.10
C SER A 2 -1.80 -10.39 2.97
N GLN A 3 -2.49 -9.82 3.94
CA GLN A 3 -3.49 -10.54 4.75
C GLN A 3 -4.60 -11.16 3.88
N ILE A 4 -5.11 -10.43 2.89
CA ILE A 4 -6.14 -10.94 1.96
C ILE A 4 -5.55 -12.09 1.14
N ALA A 5 -4.33 -11.94 0.62
CA ALA A 5 -3.68 -12.96 -0.18
C ALA A 5 -3.41 -14.24 0.64
N ILE A 6 -2.87 -14.13 1.85
CA ILE A 6 -2.64 -15.26 2.76
C ILE A 6 -3.97 -15.97 3.09
N SER A 7 -5.04 -15.21 3.31
CA SER A 7 -6.37 -15.78 3.53
C SER A 7 -6.84 -16.67 2.37
N HIS A 8 -6.53 -16.27 1.14
CA HIS A 8 -6.94 -17.01 -0.07
C HIS A 8 -6.19 -18.32 -0.28
N ILE A 9 -4.97 -18.48 0.27
CA ILE A 9 -4.20 -19.72 0.17
C ILE A 9 -4.55 -20.76 1.26
N GLY A 10 -5.70 -20.63 1.90
CA GLY A 10 -6.22 -21.60 2.87
C GLY A 10 -5.88 -21.30 4.34
N TRP A 11 -5.30 -20.15 4.62
CA TRP A 11 -4.94 -19.73 5.98
C TRP A 11 -5.95 -18.76 6.61
N ARG A 12 -7.10 -18.61 5.98
CA ARG A 12 -8.12 -17.60 6.31
C ARG A 12 -8.45 -17.48 7.80
N ASN A 13 -8.59 -18.60 8.48
CA ASN A 13 -8.96 -18.63 9.92
C ASN A 13 -7.77 -18.42 10.86
N LYS A 14 -6.55 -18.25 10.32
CA LYS A 14 -5.30 -18.15 11.09
C LYS A 14 -4.61 -16.80 10.93
N VAL A 15 -5.15 -15.92 10.08
CA VAL A 15 -4.55 -14.61 9.78
C VAL A 15 -5.56 -13.53 10.07
N VAL A 16 -5.18 -12.61 10.95
CA VAL A 16 -6.00 -11.45 11.36
C VAL A 16 -5.18 -10.18 11.15
N LEU A 17 -5.80 -9.15 10.59
CA LEU A 17 -5.25 -7.81 10.58
C LEU A 17 -5.72 -7.08 11.84
N THR A 18 -4.80 -6.51 12.59
CA THR A 18 -5.09 -5.72 13.78
C THR A 18 -4.52 -4.32 13.57
N PRO A 19 -5.27 -3.36 13.00
CA PRO A 19 -4.80 -1.98 12.89
C PRO A 19 -4.69 -1.32 14.27
N ASP A 20 -5.78 -1.21 15.01
CA ASP A 20 -5.86 -0.48 16.27
C ASP A 20 -6.46 -1.33 17.40
N ASP A 21 -7.15 -2.42 17.08
CA ASP A 21 -7.83 -3.31 18.02
C ASP A 21 -7.33 -4.74 17.84
N PRO A 22 -6.85 -5.40 18.88
CA PRO A 22 -6.43 -6.81 18.82
C PRO A 22 -7.59 -7.79 18.55
N GLY A 23 -8.78 -7.28 18.19
CA GLY A 23 -9.96 -8.08 17.87
C GLY A 23 -10.74 -8.57 19.12
N PHE A 24 -10.48 -7.96 20.25
CA PHE A 24 -11.16 -8.24 21.52
C PHE A 24 -11.67 -6.93 22.11
N PRO A 25 -12.91 -6.50 21.83
CA PRO A 25 -13.44 -5.23 22.27
C PRO A 25 -13.26 -4.98 23.77
N GLY A 26 -12.77 -3.80 24.11
CA GLY A 26 -12.54 -3.38 25.50
C GLY A 26 -11.34 -4.04 26.19
N LYS A 27 -10.47 -4.75 25.44
CA LYS A 27 -9.24 -5.35 25.97
C LYS A 27 -8.03 -4.70 25.32
N ASN A 28 -7.00 -4.41 26.13
CA ASN A 28 -5.67 -4.10 25.63
C ASN A 28 -4.96 -5.37 25.13
N MET A 29 -3.78 -5.23 24.54
CA MET A 29 -3.04 -6.39 23.98
C MET A 29 -2.61 -7.36 25.05
N TYR A 30 -2.33 -6.92 26.27
CA TYR A 30 -1.97 -7.81 27.38
C TYR A 30 -3.13 -8.77 27.72
N ASP A 31 -4.35 -8.26 27.83
CA ASP A 31 -5.53 -9.08 28.12
C ASP A 31 -5.94 -9.95 26.93
N ALA A 32 -5.79 -9.42 25.72
CA ALA A 32 -6.02 -10.16 24.49
C ALA A 32 -5.01 -11.33 24.31
N ALA A 33 -3.77 -11.17 24.73
CA ALA A 33 -2.75 -12.22 24.70
C ALA A 33 -3.15 -13.43 25.53
N ALA A 34 -3.74 -13.23 26.73
CA ALA A 34 -4.24 -14.32 27.55
C ALA A 34 -5.34 -15.15 26.84
N GLU A 35 -6.21 -14.48 26.09
CA GLU A 35 -7.26 -15.16 25.31
C GLU A 35 -6.68 -15.89 24.10
N LEU A 36 -5.75 -15.27 23.38
CA LEU A 36 -5.07 -15.89 22.25
C LEU A 36 -4.28 -17.14 22.66
N GLU A 37 -3.57 -17.07 23.78
CA GLU A 37 -2.78 -18.20 24.29
C GLU A 37 -3.63 -19.42 24.64
N ARG A 38 -4.89 -19.23 25.07
CA ARG A 38 -5.84 -20.33 25.28
C ARG A 38 -6.31 -20.98 23.98
N ARG A 39 -6.39 -20.21 22.90
CA ARG A 39 -6.95 -20.66 21.61
C ARG A 39 -5.91 -21.25 20.67
N TYR A 40 -4.66 -20.79 20.74
CA TYR A 40 -3.63 -21.12 19.78
C TYR A 40 -2.35 -21.63 20.44
N ASN A 41 -1.66 -22.53 19.77
CA ASN A 41 -0.40 -23.11 20.25
C ASN A 41 0.83 -22.30 19.87
N LYS A 42 0.77 -21.58 18.73
CA LYS A 42 1.81 -20.67 18.24
C LYS A 42 1.14 -19.43 17.65
N ILE A 43 1.66 -18.27 18.01
CA ILE A 43 1.11 -16.98 17.58
C ILE A 43 2.28 -16.11 17.14
N PHE A 44 2.21 -15.63 15.93
CA PHE A 44 3.20 -14.73 15.34
C PHE A 44 2.58 -13.39 15.03
N PHE A 45 3.14 -12.31 15.60
CA PHE A 45 2.77 -10.95 15.29
C PHE A 45 3.78 -10.38 14.29
N LEU A 46 3.31 -9.99 13.11
CA LEU A 46 4.11 -9.28 12.13
C LEU A 46 3.73 -7.81 12.14
N ILE A 47 4.68 -6.96 12.52
CA ILE A 47 4.55 -5.51 12.56
C ILE A 47 5.29 -4.92 11.36
N ASN A 48 4.66 -3.99 10.66
CA ASN A 48 5.26 -3.23 9.56
C ASN A 48 5.23 -1.74 9.92
N SER A 49 6.37 -1.21 10.34
CA SER A 49 6.51 0.19 10.78
C SER A 49 7.86 0.75 10.36
N GLY A 50 7.85 1.65 9.35
CA GLY A 50 9.08 2.22 8.80
C GLY A 50 9.90 3.00 9.83
N SER A 51 9.27 3.83 10.65
CA SER A 51 9.95 4.60 11.72
C SER A 51 10.30 3.74 12.94
N GLY A 52 9.51 2.71 13.20
CA GLY A 52 9.62 1.91 14.41
C GLY A 52 9.20 2.63 15.70
N VAL A 53 8.50 3.79 15.57
CA VAL A 53 8.03 4.60 16.70
C VAL A 53 6.53 4.89 16.65
N SER A 54 5.82 4.38 15.64
CA SER A 54 4.36 4.60 15.51
C SER A 54 3.64 4.16 16.78
N ALA A 55 2.77 5.02 17.31
CA ALA A 55 2.20 4.87 18.65
C ALA A 55 1.43 3.55 18.84
N ASP A 56 0.50 3.24 17.94
CA ASP A 56 -0.38 2.06 18.08
C ASP A 56 0.39 0.73 18.05
N PRO A 57 1.27 0.47 17.06
CA PRO A 57 2.06 -0.76 17.08
C PRO A 57 3.04 -0.82 18.24
N LEU A 58 3.54 0.32 18.75
CA LEU A 58 4.44 0.37 19.90
C LEU A 58 3.72 -0.03 21.18
N VAL A 59 2.53 0.52 21.46
CA VAL A 59 1.71 0.16 22.63
C VAL A 59 1.36 -1.33 22.58
N LEU A 60 0.92 -1.82 21.43
CA LEU A 60 0.61 -3.23 21.22
C LEU A 60 1.83 -4.13 21.51
N ALA A 61 3.00 -3.77 20.97
CA ALA A 61 4.23 -4.53 21.17
C ALA A 61 4.69 -4.51 22.64
N GLN A 62 4.60 -3.37 23.33
CA GLN A 62 4.92 -3.23 24.75
C GLN A 62 4.04 -4.11 25.64
N ASP A 63 2.74 -4.10 25.41
CA ASP A 63 1.78 -4.91 26.16
C ASP A 63 2.03 -6.41 25.93
N LEU A 64 2.27 -6.82 24.68
CA LEU A 64 2.57 -8.20 24.35
C LEU A 64 3.90 -8.64 24.96
N PHE A 65 4.94 -7.80 24.89
CA PHE A 65 6.24 -8.08 25.48
C PHE A 65 6.15 -8.26 27.00
N ARG A 66 5.40 -7.36 27.68
CA ARG A 66 5.10 -7.46 29.10
C ARG A 66 4.41 -8.78 29.44
N TYR A 67 3.39 -9.17 28.67
CA TYR A 67 2.67 -10.44 28.87
C TYR A 67 3.62 -11.63 28.74
N ILE A 68 4.44 -11.68 27.69
CA ILE A 68 5.42 -12.74 27.45
C ILE A 68 6.37 -12.89 28.64
N GLY A 69 6.90 -11.77 29.16
CA GLY A 69 7.83 -11.77 30.30
C GLY A 69 7.19 -12.22 31.61
N GLU A 70 6.03 -11.68 31.97
CA GLU A 70 5.34 -11.99 33.20
C GLU A 70 4.77 -13.43 33.24
N LYS A 71 4.23 -13.89 32.13
CA LYS A 71 3.64 -15.25 32.02
C LYS A 71 4.63 -16.30 31.58
N LYS A 72 5.87 -15.90 31.22
CA LYS A 72 6.92 -16.80 30.67
C LYS A 72 6.39 -17.61 29.48
N SER A 73 5.55 -16.99 28.65
CA SER A 73 4.91 -17.66 27.52
C SER A 73 5.90 -17.89 26.37
N SER A 74 5.96 -19.13 25.89
CA SER A 74 6.73 -19.53 24.71
C SER A 74 5.89 -19.63 23.43
N LYS A 75 4.61 -19.24 23.50
CA LYS A 75 3.69 -19.35 22.35
C LYS A 75 3.75 -18.18 21.39
N PHE A 76 4.27 -17.03 21.84
CA PHE A 76 4.32 -15.81 21.06
C PHE A 76 5.70 -15.56 20.46
N SER A 77 5.71 -15.05 19.25
CA SER A 77 6.89 -14.45 18.63
C SER A 77 6.50 -13.22 17.83
N MET A 78 7.45 -12.31 17.67
CA MET A 78 7.26 -11.04 16.96
C MET A 78 8.20 -10.92 15.77
N GLY A 79 7.70 -10.42 14.63
CA GLY A 79 8.49 -9.98 13.50
C GLY A 79 8.26 -8.50 13.28
N LEU A 80 9.31 -7.76 13.02
CA LEU A 80 9.24 -6.35 12.65
C LEU A 80 9.91 -6.13 11.31
N ILE A 81 9.22 -5.43 10.41
CA ILE A 81 9.79 -4.84 9.20
C ILE A 81 9.91 -3.35 9.46
N THR A 82 11.14 -2.80 9.39
CA THR A 82 11.41 -1.40 9.71
C THR A 82 12.60 -0.87 8.93
N SER A 83 12.72 0.44 8.77
CA SER A 83 13.96 1.09 8.31
C SER A 83 14.79 1.68 9.46
N ASN A 84 14.38 1.48 10.70
CA ASN A 84 15.07 2.03 11.87
C ASN A 84 15.36 0.92 12.91
N LEU A 85 16.54 0.33 12.83
CA LEU A 85 16.99 -0.71 13.77
C LEU A 85 17.23 -0.17 15.21
N ASN A 86 17.36 1.15 15.37
CA ASN A 86 17.56 1.80 16.67
C ASN A 86 16.25 2.34 17.25
N SER A 87 15.13 1.71 16.93
CA SER A 87 13.81 2.13 17.41
C SER A 87 13.31 1.30 18.59
N PRO A 88 12.39 1.83 19.41
CA PRO A 88 11.76 1.07 20.49
C PRO A 88 11.09 -0.23 20.03
N LEU A 89 10.46 -0.23 18.85
CA LEU A 89 9.88 -1.45 18.28
C LEU A 89 10.96 -2.48 17.92
N ALA A 90 12.10 -2.05 17.35
CA ALA A 90 13.20 -2.94 17.03
C ALA A 90 13.82 -3.57 18.28
N ASP A 91 13.96 -2.81 19.36
CA ASP A 91 14.43 -3.33 20.66
C ASP A 91 13.49 -4.40 21.22
N ILE A 92 12.18 -4.20 21.14
CA ILE A 92 11.18 -5.16 21.61
C ILE A 92 11.17 -6.42 20.73
N ALA A 93 11.06 -6.23 19.41
CA ALA A 93 10.99 -7.35 18.47
C ALA A 93 12.26 -8.20 18.49
N GLY A 94 13.43 -7.59 18.64
CA GLY A 94 14.71 -8.29 18.75
C GLY A 94 14.84 -9.17 19.99
N LYS A 95 14.11 -8.87 21.07
CA LYS A 95 14.10 -9.66 22.30
C LYS A 95 13.15 -10.86 22.26
N CYS A 96 12.13 -10.85 21.41
CA CYS A 96 11.11 -11.91 21.37
C CYS A 96 10.82 -12.42 19.95
N GLY A 97 11.69 -12.12 18.98
CA GLY A 97 11.52 -12.55 17.61
C GLY A 97 12.61 -12.05 16.66
N HIS A 98 12.22 -11.49 15.54
CA HIS A 98 13.13 -11.09 14.46
C HIS A 98 12.82 -9.70 13.92
N VAL A 99 13.87 -9.01 13.46
CA VAL A 99 13.77 -7.71 12.79
C VAL A 99 14.33 -7.82 11.38
N VAL A 100 13.58 -7.33 10.41
CA VAL A 100 13.99 -7.19 9.00
C VAL A 100 14.16 -5.71 8.70
N GLU A 101 15.36 -5.31 8.32
CA GLU A 101 15.63 -3.95 7.87
C GLU A 101 15.28 -3.80 6.39
N LEU A 102 14.42 -2.82 6.09
CA LEU A 102 14.19 -2.31 4.75
C LEU A 102 14.52 -0.82 4.72
N THR A 103 15.33 -0.41 3.76
CA THR A 103 15.63 1.01 3.52
C THR A 103 14.41 1.76 2.95
N GLY A 104 14.53 3.09 2.81
CA GLY A 104 13.51 3.90 2.11
C GLY A 104 12.63 4.77 3.00
N ARG A 105 12.91 4.81 4.32
CA ARG A 105 12.37 5.85 5.21
C ARG A 105 13.52 6.49 5.95
N GLY A 106 13.75 7.80 5.73
CA GLY A 106 14.87 8.54 6.32
C GLY A 106 14.84 8.55 7.84
N ARG A 107 16.02 8.61 8.44
CA ARG A 107 16.20 8.75 9.88
C ARG A 107 15.96 10.21 10.27
N ALA A 108 14.87 10.50 10.94
CA ALA A 108 14.65 11.66 11.84
C ALA A 108 14.68 13.09 11.28
N LYS A 109 14.99 13.39 10.03
CA LYS A 109 14.76 14.71 9.43
C LYS A 109 14.14 14.56 8.05
N PRO A 110 13.03 15.28 7.76
CA PRO A 110 12.53 15.37 6.40
C PRO A 110 13.65 15.97 5.54
N SER A 111 14.12 15.21 4.57
CA SER A 111 14.98 15.71 3.51
C SER A 111 14.10 16.31 2.42
N LEU A 112 14.51 17.45 1.84
CA LEU A 112 13.91 17.96 0.59
C LEU A 112 14.13 17.01 -0.57
N ASP A 113 15.10 16.12 -0.43
CA ASP A 113 15.43 15.13 -1.41
C ASP A 113 14.58 13.86 -1.17
N TYR A 114 13.45 13.79 -1.88
CA TYR A 114 12.58 12.62 -1.89
C TYR A 114 13.13 11.48 -2.76
N SER A 115 14.32 11.62 -3.34
CA SER A 115 14.97 10.58 -4.17
C SER A 115 15.29 9.31 -3.37
N GLU A 116 15.65 9.46 -2.09
CA GLU A 116 16.00 8.33 -1.21
C GLU A 116 14.80 7.70 -0.51
N THR A 117 13.76 8.47 -0.26
CA THR A 117 12.63 8.03 0.59
C THR A 117 11.30 7.98 -0.16
N GLY A 118 11.21 8.63 -1.32
CA GLY A 118 9.94 8.90 -2.00
C GLY A 118 9.10 9.94 -1.27
N ILE A 119 8.00 10.33 -1.85
CA ILE A 119 7.05 11.24 -1.21
C ILE A 119 6.40 10.51 -0.04
N MET A 120 6.54 11.06 1.17
CA MET A 120 5.99 10.51 2.42
C MET A 120 6.48 9.09 2.74
N GLY A 121 7.74 8.76 2.44
CA GLY A 121 8.32 7.46 2.76
C GLY A 121 7.80 6.30 1.89
N ASP A 122 7.37 6.58 0.69
CA ASP A 122 6.78 5.64 -0.26
C ASP A 122 7.69 4.45 -0.60
N ILE A 123 9.00 4.68 -0.68
CA ILE A 123 9.99 3.64 -0.99
C ILE A 123 9.96 2.52 0.05
N PHE A 124 9.87 2.83 1.34
CA PHE A 124 9.73 1.82 2.39
C PHE A 124 8.44 1.02 2.23
N GLU A 125 7.33 1.69 1.94
CA GLU A 125 6.02 1.03 1.79
C GLU A 125 5.98 0.13 0.56
N LEU A 126 6.60 0.54 -0.55
CA LEU A 126 6.74 -0.29 -1.75
C LEU A 126 7.66 -1.50 -1.49
N GLY A 127 8.80 -1.30 -0.84
CA GLY A 127 9.71 -2.38 -0.46
C GLY A 127 9.03 -3.41 0.44
N SER A 128 8.29 -2.97 1.46
CA SER A 128 7.54 -3.87 2.34
C SER A 128 6.39 -4.56 1.60
N CYS A 129 5.74 -3.87 0.66
CA CYS A 129 4.72 -4.45 -0.21
C CYS A 129 5.29 -5.58 -1.08
N LEU A 130 6.44 -5.37 -1.71
CA LEU A 130 7.15 -6.38 -2.49
C LEU A 130 7.50 -7.60 -1.61
N LEU A 131 8.18 -7.39 -0.49
CA LEU A 131 8.57 -8.46 0.42
C LEU A 131 7.37 -9.30 0.87
N LEU A 132 6.32 -8.66 1.34
CA LEU A 132 5.12 -9.36 1.84
C LEU A 132 4.36 -10.08 0.71
N CYS A 133 4.36 -9.56 -0.51
CA CYS A 133 3.77 -10.24 -1.67
C CYS A 133 4.58 -11.49 -2.03
N MET A 134 5.91 -11.40 -2.07
CA MET A 134 6.78 -12.52 -2.39
C MET A 134 6.75 -13.58 -1.28
N MET A 135 6.72 -13.19 -0.01
CA MET A 135 6.47 -14.12 1.10
C MET A 135 5.16 -14.89 0.94
N THR A 136 4.08 -14.19 0.54
CA THR A 136 2.78 -14.82 0.33
C THR A 136 2.82 -15.82 -0.84
N GLU A 137 3.50 -15.46 -1.94
CA GLU A 137 3.71 -16.37 -3.08
C GLU A 137 4.56 -17.57 -2.69
N ALA A 138 5.63 -17.36 -1.93
CA ALA A 138 6.48 -18.44 -1.42
C ALA A 138 5.69 -19.42 -0.54
N MET A 139 4.82 -18.90 0.34
CA MET A 139 3.92 -19.75 1.14
C MET A 139 2.97 -20.56 0.27
N PHE A 140 2.43 -19.98 -0.80
CA PHE A 140 1.57 -20.70 -1.76
C PHE A 140 2.34 -21.80 -2.49
N ARG A 141 3.60 -21.55 -2.82
CA ARG A 141 4.49 -22.48 -3.54
C ARG A 141 5.22 -23.46 -2.64
N ASN A 142 5.10 -23.34 -1.31
CA ASN A 142 5.86 -24.09 -0.28
C ASN A 142 7.38 -23.96 -0.49
N LEU A 143 7.86 -22.74 -0.70
CA LEU A 143 9.27 -22.42 -0.87
C LEU A 143 9.95 -22.19 0.49
N GLU A 144 11.24 -22.44 0.55
CA GLU A 144 12.07 -22.18 1.72
C GLU A 144 12.46 -20.69 1.83
N PRO A 145 12.80 -20.19 3.03
CA PRO A 145 13.10 -18.78 3.25
C PRO A 145 14.13 -18.14 2.30
N PRO A 146 15.24 -18.78 1.92
CA PRO A 146 16.19 -18.21 0.95
C PRO A 146 15.57 -17.93 -0.42
N GLU A 147 14.60 -18.74 -0.86
CA GLU A 147 13.92 -18.58 -2.14
C GLU A 147 13.00 -17.36 -2.16
N VAL A 148 12.58 -16.85 -0.98
CA VAL A 148 11.81 -15.59 -0.87
C VAL A 148 12.66 -14.42 -1.34
N LEU A 149 13.92 -14.35 -0.92
CA LEU A 149 14.84 -13.28 -1.34
C LEU A 149 15.08 -13.34 -2.84
N GLN A 150 15.31 -14.52 -3.38
CA GLN A 150 15.44 -14.71 -4.82
C GLN A 150 14.20 -14.24 -5.57
N LEU A 151 12.99 -14.57 -5.10
CA LEU A 151 11.75 -14.07 -5.70
C LEU A 151 11.65 -12.53 -5.65
N CYS A 152 12.10 -11.91 -4.55
CA CYS A 152 12.13 -10.46 -4.42
C CYS A 152 13.08 -9.84 -5.45
N GLU A 153 14.29 -10.37 -5.57
CA GLU A 153 15.30 -9.90 -6.53
C GLU A 153 14.83 -10.04 -7.98
N GLU A 154 14.29 -11.20 -8.35
CA GLU A 154 13.77 -11.47 -9.68
C GLU A 154 12.59 -10.55 -10.05
N GLU A 155 11.69 -10.28 -9.11
CA GLU A 155 10.56 -9.38 -9.36
C GLU A 155 11.01 -7.93 -9.39
N PHE A 156 11.90 -7.52 -8.48
CA PHE A 156 12.45 -6.16 -8.46
C PHE A 156 13.18 -5.81 -9.75
N ALA A 157 13.97 -6.76 -10.28
CA ALA A 157 14.65 -6.59 -11.57
C ALA A 157 13.67 -6.37 -12.76
N LYS A 158 12.43 -6.86 -12.66
CA LYS A 158 11.38 -6.66 -13.67
C LYS A 158 10.62 -5.36 -13.49
N LEU A 159 10.54 -4.86 -12.25
CA LEU A 159 9.75 -3.66 -11.93
C LEU A 159 10.35 -2.40 -12.53
N GLY A 160 11.68 -2.22 -12.51
CA GLY A 160 12.33 -1.04 -13.07
C GLY A 160 11.96 -0.83 -14.55
N PRO A 161 12.30 -1.77 -15.46
CA PRO A 161 11.93 -1.65 -16.87
C PRO A 161 10.42 -1.51 -17.12
N LEU A 162 9.57 -2.12 -16.30
CA LEU A 162 8.12 -1.99 -16.40
C LEU A 162 7.66 -0.56 -16.05
N ILE A 163 8.20 0.01 -14.97
CA ILE A 163 7.87 1.37 -14.52
C ILE A 163 8.32 2.37 -15.58
N ASP A 164 9.57 2.26 -16.06
CA ASP A 164 10.14 3.14 -17.08
C ASP A 164 9.30 3.12 -18.35
N SER A 165 8.99 1.93 -18.88
CA SER A 165 8.16 1.77 -20.07
C SER A 165 6.77 2.41 -19.94
N ILE A 166 6.16 2.35 -18.76
CA ILE A 166 4.84 2.94 -18.52
C ILE A 166 4.95 4.45 -18.29
N ALA A 167 5.93 4.88 -17.51
CA ALA A 167 6.14 6.29 -17.19
C ALA A 167 6.52 7.13 -18.43
N GLU A 168 7.15 6.52 -19.44
CA GLU A 168 7.49 7.13 -20.72
C GLU A 168 6.32 7.08 -21.73
N SER A 169 5.23 6.37 -21.43
CA SER A 169 4.12 6.22 -22.36
C SER A 169 3.30 7.51 -22.50
N GLU A 170 2.69 7.68 -23.69
CA GLU A 170 1.73 8.78 -23.93
C GLU A 170 0.58 8.76 -22.95
N THR A 171 0.08 7.57 -22.58
CA THR A 171 -0.97 7.39 -21.57
C THR A 171 -0.59 8.02 -20.24
N TYR A 172 0.64 7.80 -19.79
CA TYR A 172 1.12 8.31 -18.51
C TYR A 172 1.36 9.83 -18.57
N SER A 173 1.92 10.34 -19.67
CA SER A 173 2.08 11.77 -19.89
C SER A 173 0.73 12.49 -19.86
N ARG A 174 -0.27 11.97 -20.57
CA ARG A 174 -1.65 12.51 -20.54
C ARG A 174 -2.28 12.47 -19.16
N LEU A 175 -2.01 11.40 -18.38
CA LEU A 175 -2.49 11.29 -17.01
C LEU A 175 -1.90 12.40 -16.13
N VAL A 176 -0.58 12.66 -16.22
CA VAL A 176 0.07 13.75 -15.49
C VAL A 176 -0.48 15.11 -15.91
N ASP A 177 -0.71 15.34 -17.21
CA ASP A 177 -1.32 16.58 -17.71
C ASP A 177 -2.72 16.83 -17.16
N ILE A 178 -3.51 15.75 -16.92
CA ILE A 178 -4.83 15.87 -16.30
C ILE A 178 -4.70 16.17 -14.81
N LEU A 179 -3.77 15.50 -14.12
CA LEU A 179 -3.50 15.74 -12.69
C LEU A 179 -3.04 17.17 -12.41
N GLU A 180 -2.30 17.77 -13.33
CA GLU A 180 -1.82 19.15 -13.23
C GLU A 180 -2.95 20.20 -13.38
N ARG A 181 -4.02 19.86 -14.08
CA ARG A 181 -5.20 20.74 -14.25
C ARG A 181 -6.03 20.76 -12.98
N ARG A 182 -6.88 21.80 -12.88
CA ARG A 182 -7.89 21.93 -11.83
C ARG A 182 -9.01 20.90 -12.05
N ALA A 183 -8.92 19.78 -11.32
CA ALA A 183 -9.89 18.69 -11.37
C ALA A 183 -9.80 17.85 -10.10
N ASP A 184 -10.94 17.40 -9.59
CA ASP A 184 -10.98 16.42 -8.52
C ASP A 184 -10.57 15.03 -9.07
N VAL A 185 -9.94 14.23 -8.22
CA VAL A 185 -9.43 12.89 -8.57
C VAL A 185 -10.15 11.85 -7.75
N PHE A 186 -10.72 10.86 -8.42
CA PHE A 186 -11.35 9.70 -7.80
C PHE A 186 -10.48 8.47 -8.04
N LEU A 187 -10.26 7.66 -7.00
CA LEU A 187 -9.53 6.41 -7.11
C LEU A 187 -10.41 5.26 -6.63
N GLY A 188 -10.60 4.26 -7.48
CA GLY A 188 -11.53 3.17 -7.22
C GLY A 188 -10.94 1.78 -7.45
N GLY A 189 -11.31 0.86 -6.57
CA GLY A 189 -10.98 -0.56 -6.65
C GLY A 189 -11.81 -1.36 -5.67
N LYS A 190 -11.77 -2.69 -5.77
CA LYS A 190 -12.43 -3.59 -4.82
C LYS A 190 -11.44 -4.58 -4.22
N GLY A 191 -11.64 -4.92 -2.95
CA GLY A 191 -10.76 -5.85 -2.24
C GLY A 191 -9.31 -5.31 -2.20
N THR A 192 -8.35 -6.12 -2.61
CA THR A 192 -6.92 -5.73 -2.65
C THR A 192 -6.66 -4.48 -3.50
N ALA A 193 -7.39 -4.30 -4.61
CA ALA A 193 -7.27 -3.11 -5.44
C ALA A 193 -7.65 -1.82 -4.69
N ASN A 194 -8.60 -1.89 -3.75
CA ASN A 194 -8.96 -0.74 -2.91
C ASN A 194 -7.81 -0.29 -2.00
N GLU A 195 -7.03 -1.21 -1.48
CA GLU A 195 -5.87 -0.86 -0.65
C GLU A 195 -4.74 -0.22 -1.47
N ILE A 196 -4.57 -0.65 -2.71
CA ILE A 196 -3.62 -0.03 -3.65
C ILE A 196 -3.99 1.42 -3.95
N VAL A 197 -5.26 1.67 -4.29
CA VAL A 197 -5.70 3.02 -4.62
C VAL A 197 -5.68 3.96 -3.41
N LYS A 198 -5.90 3.47 -2.20
CA LYS A 198 -5.74 4.27 -0.96
C LYS A 198 -4.32 4.78 -0.79
N MET A 199 -3.31 3.92 -1.03
CA MET A 199 -1.91 4.30 -0.92
C MET A 199 -1.57 5.45 -1.88
N ALA A 200 -2.02 5.38 -3.12
CA ALA A 200 -1.83 6.45 -4.10
C ALA A 200 -2.64 7.71 -3.75
N ALA A 201 -3.88 7.54 -3.27
CA ALA A 201 -4.78 8.64 -2.94
C ALA A 201 -4.21 9.54 -1.84
N ILE A 202 -3.62 8.98 -0.80
CA ILE A 202 -3.01 9.75 0.30
C ILE A 202 -1.97 10.74 -0.25
N ARG A 203 -1.05 10.29 -1.09
CA ARG A 203 0.04 11.11 -1.63
C ARG A 203 -0.46 12.14 -2.64
N LEU A 204 -1.35 11.74 -3.52
CA LEU A 204 -1.97 12.67 -4.47
C LEU A 204 -2.80 13.73 -3.74
N PHE A 205 -3.50 13.37 -2.65
CA PHE A 205 -4.29 14.32 -1.87
C PHE A 205 -3.42 15.44 -1.30
N HIS A 206 -2.26 15.12 -0.74
CA HIS A 206 -1.36 16.15 -0.19
C HIS A 206 -0.92 17.17 -1.25
N ILE A 207 -0.68 16.71 -2.47
CA ILE A 207 -0.26 17.60 -3.56
C ILE A 207 -1.46 18.35 -4.14
N LYS A 208 -2.53 17.64 -4.47
CA LYS A 208 -3.72 18.21 -5.11
C LYS A 208 -4.44 19.23 -4.20
N SER A 209 -4.45 19.01 -2.89
CA SER A 209 -5.04 19.94 -1.91
C SER A 209 -4.36 21.31 -1.93
N THR A 210 -3.05 21.39 -2.21
CA THR A 210 -2.35 22.67 -2.35
C THR A 210 -2.76 23.43 -3.60
N LEU A 211 -3.28 22.73 -4.61
CA LEU A 211 -3.86 23.30 -5.81
C LEU A 211 -5.34 23.69 -5.63
N GLY A 212 -5.93 23.37 -4.46
CA GLY A 212 -7.34 23.58 -4.16
C GLY A 212 -8.28 22.54 -4.80
N ASP A 213 -7.75 21.37 -5.14
CA ASP A 213 -8.50 20.22 -5.64
C ASP A 213 -8.55 19.11 -4.58
N ASN A 214 -9.42 18.13 -4.76
CA ASN A 214 -9.60 17.04 -3.83
C ASN A 214 -9.26 15.70 -4.47
N VAL A 215 -8.93 14.72 -3.61
CA VAL A 215 -8.73 13.32 -4.00
C VAL A 215 -9.64 12.46 -3.14
N TYR A 216 -10.45 11.64 -3.78
CA TYR A 216 -11.44 10.79 -3.13
C TYR A 216 -11.22 9.32 -3.43
N ILE A 217 -11.52 8.47 -2.46
CA ILE A 217 -11.73 7.06 -2.73
C ILE A 217 -13.16 6.88 -3.24
N THR A 218 -13.31 6.33 -4.43
CA THR A 218 -14.63 6.13 -5.06
C THR A 218 -15.55 5.33 -4.13
N ARG A 219 -16.75 5.89 -3.86
CA ARG A 219 -17.71 5.34 -2.90
C ARG A 219 -17.23 5.31 -1.44
N GLY A 220 -16.28 6.17 -1.08
CA GLY A 220 -16.00 6.51 0.32
C GLY A 220 -17.17 7.25 0.96
N VAL A 221 -17.15 7.41 2.29
CA VAL A 221 -18.25 8.01 3.06
C VAL A 221 -18.61 9.42 2.58
N ASN A 222 -17.61 10.22 2.19
CA ASN A 222 -17.78 11.61 1.78
C ASN A 222 -17.48 11.84 0.29
N THR A 223 -17.69 10.85 -0.56
CA THR A 223 -17.43 10.97 -2.00
C THR A 223 -18.53 11.79 -2.65
N PRO A 224 -18.24 12.99 -3.17
CA PRO A 224 -19.21 13.81 -3.89
C PRO A 224 -19.52 13.20 -5.26
N PRO A 225 -20.58 13.66 -5.94
CA PRO A 225 -20.78 13.34 -7.33
C PRO A 225 -19.65 13.95 -8.18
N PRO A 226 -19.14 13.24 -9.21
CA PRO A 226 -18.11 13.76 -10.09
C PRO A 226 -18.65 14.89 -10.97
N ARG A 227 -17.76 15.75 -11.45
CA ARG A 227 -18.04 16.90 -12.31
C ARG A 227 -17.38 16.71 -13.69
N PRO A 228 -17.82 17.45 -14.72
CA PRO A 228 -17.12 17.46 -16.00
C PRO A 228 -15.65 17.84 -15.84
N GLY A 229 -14.77 17.05 -16.43
CA GLY A 229 -13.32 17.25 -16.36
C GLY A 229 -12.60 16.53 -15.21
N ASP A 230 -13.33 15.95 -14.26
CA ASP A 230 -12.73 15.13 -13.20
C ASP A 230 -12.05 13.88 -13.76
N LEU A 231 -11.10 13.35 -12.99
CA LEU A 231 -10.36 12.13 -13.30
C LEU A 231 -10.79 10.99 -12.36
N GLU A 232 -10.98 9.79 -12.92
CA GLU A 232 -11.09 8.58 -12.11
C GLU A 232 -10.04 7.54 -12.51
N ILE A 233 -9.29 7.03 -11.54
CA ILE A 233 -8.31 5.96 -11.69
C ILE A 233 -8.91 4.68 -11.12
N LEU A 234 -9.18 3.70 -11.97
CA LEU A 234 -9.81 2.44 -11.61
C LEU A 234 -8.84 1.27 -11.72
N VAL A 235 -8.67 0.55 -10.62
CA VAL A 235 -7.81 -0.65 -10.56
C VAL A 235 -8.68 -1.89 -10.44
N SER A 236 -8.57 -2.81 -11.42
CA SER A 236 -9.30 -4.09 -11.40
C SER A 236 -8.54 -5.15 -12.19
N TYR A 237 -8.10 -6.23 -11.54
CA TYR A 237 -7.36 -7.30 -12.22
C TYR A 237 -8.11 -7.84 -13.46
N SER A 238 -9.34 -8.28 -13.27
CA SER A 238 -10.15 -8.84 -14.38
C SER A 238 -10.70 -7.77 -15.33
N GLY A 239 -10.87 -6.52 -14.83
CA GLY A 239 -11.62 -5.48 -15.52
C GLY A 239 -13.12 -5.78 -15.71
N GLU A 240 -13.64 -6.84 -15.03
CA GLU A 240 -15.03 -7.30 -15.09
C GLU A 240 -15.77 -7.10 -13.75
N THR A 241 -15.18 -6.41 -12.81
CA THR A 241 -15.79 -6.14 -11.49
C THR A 241 -16.97 -5.18 -11.66
N LYS A 242 -18.19 -5.67 -11.55
CA LYS A 242 -19.43 -4.92 -11.82
C LYS A 242 -19.50 -3.53 -11.14
N PRO A 243 -19.20 -3.39 -9.82
CA PRO A 243 -19.20 -2.05 -9.21
C PRO A 243 -18.17 -1.10 -9.84
N VAL A 244 -16.99 -1.59 -10.21
CA VAL A 244 -15.92 -0.76 -10.82
C VAL A 244 -16.33 -0.29 -12.22
N ILE A 245 -16.96 -1.16 -13.01
CA ILE A 245 -17.53 -0.80 -14.32
C ILE A 245 -18.64 0.26 -14.15
N ALA A 246 -19.52 0.09 -13.15
CA ALA A 246 -20.58 1.05 -12.88
C ALA A 246 -20.01 2.45 -12.50
N TRP A 247 -18.90 2.52 -11.78
CA TRP A 247 -18.23 3.80 -11.48
C TRP A 247 -17.67 4.44 -12.74
N CYS A 248 -17.01 3.66 -13.61
CA CYS A 248 -16.59 4.13 -14.92
C CYS A 248 -17.76 4.75 -15.71
N ASP A 249 -18.89 4.04 -15.79
CA ASP A 249 -20.06 4.52 -16.51
C ASP A 249 -20.63 5.82 -15.94
N ILE A 250 -20.59 5.98 -14.62
CA ILE A 250 -21.04 7.23 -13.96
C ILE A 250 -20.13 8.39 -14.35
N LEU A 251 -18.80 8.25 -14.22
CA LEU A 251 -17.89 9.32 -14.56
C LEU A 251 -17.95 9.70 -16.05
N LYS A 252 -18.04 8.70 -16.93
CA LYS A 252 -18.19 8.93 -18.38
C LYS A 252 -19.46 9.72 -18.71
N LYS A 253 -20.58 9.45 -18.05
CA LYS A 253 -21.83 10.24 -18.20
C LYS A 253 -21.67 11.67 -17.74
N MET A 254 -20.75 11.95 -16.84
CA MET A 254 -20.45 13.29 -16.34
C MET A 254 -19.35 13.99 -17.15
N ASN A 255 -18.92 13.43 -18.30
CA ASN A 255 -17.82 13.94 -19.12
C ASN A 255 -16.47 14.04 -18.38
N GLY A 256 -16.21 13.14 -17.44
CA GLY A 256 -14.90 12.96 -16.82
C GLY A 256 -14.03 12.01 -17.61
N THR A 257 -12.75 11.95 -17.25
CA THR A 257 -11.75 11.05 -17.86
C THR A 257 -11.52 9.85 -16.98
N VAL A 258 -11.51 8.64 -17.55
CA VAL A 258 -11.25 7.40 -16.84
C VAL A 258 -9.93 6.78 -17.29
N LEU A 259 -9.03 6.51 -16.31
CA LEU A 259 -7.90 5.62 -16.47
C LEU A 259 -8.26 4.25 -15.89
N SER A 260 -8.07 3.17 -16.65
CA SER A 260 -8.11 1.80 -16.12
C SER A 260 -6.73 1.19 -16.01
N ILE A 261 -6.47 0.50 -14.89
CA ILE A 261 -5.32 -0.37 -14.69
C ILE A 261 -5.84 -1.79 -14.55
N THR A 262 -5.52 -2.67 -15.53
CA THR A 262 -6.05 -4.04 -15.59
C THR A 262 -4.94 -5.08 -15.74
N GLY A 263 -5.19 -6.30 -15.23
CA GLY A 263 -4.27 -7.44 -15.34
C GLY A 263 -4.60 -8.34 -16.54
N THR A 264 -5.58 -7.98 -17.34
CA THR A 264 -6.03 -8.75 -18.51
C THR A 264 -5.90 -7.95 -19.80
N ARG A 265 -5.64 -8.65 -20.90
CA ARG A 265 -5.45 -8.01 -22.20
C ARG A 265 -6.70 -7.34 -22.72
N LYS A 266 -7.86 -7.94 -22.49
CA LYS A 266 -9.18 -7.42 -22.88
C LYS A 266 -10.12 -7.45 -21.70
N SER A 267 -10.93 -6.43 -21.53
CA SER A 267 -11.98 -6.38 -20.52
C SER A 267 -12.96 -5.25 -20.79
N THR A 268 -14.16 -5.37 -20.23
CA THR A 268 -15.21 -4.34 -20.33
C THR A 268 -14.74 -2.99 -19.77
N LEU A 269 -14.05 -2.99 -18.65
CA LEU A 269 -13.52 -1.74 -18.06
C LEU A 269 -12.52 -1.06 -18.98
N LYS A 270 -11.62 -1.84 -19.59
CA LYS A 270 -10.61 -1.31 -20.51
C LYS A 270 -11.26 -0.70 -21.75
N GLU A 271 -12.25 -1.36 -22.34
CA GLU A 271 -12.94 -0.86 -23.53
C GLU A 271 -13.71 0.44 -23.29
N LYS A 272 -14.18 0.67 -22.05
CA LYS A 272 -14.92 1.87 -21.66
C LYS A 272 -14.01 3.05 -21.26
N SER A 273 -12.75 2.81 -20.94
CA SER A 273 -11.83 3.81 -20.40
C SER A 273 -11.16 4.64 -21.48
N ASP A 274 -10.84 5.88 -21.17
CA ASP A 274 -10.13 6.81 -22.07
C ASP A 274 -8.64 6.56 -22.12
N LEU A 275 -8.09 6.16 -20.96
CA LEU A 275 -6.68 5.85 -20.76
C LEU A 275 -6.59 4.43 -20.20
N GLN A 276 -5.54 3.70 -20.60
CA GLN A 276 -5.41 2.28 -20.27
C GLN A 276 -3.97 1.95 -19.93
N ILE A 277 -3.77 1.25 -18.80
CA ILE A 277 -2.51 0.60 -18.44
C ILE A 277 -2.81 -0.90 -18.26
N SER A 278 -2.05 -1.75 -18.96
CA SER A 278 -2.17 -3.20 -18.86
C SER A 278 -0.96 -3.78 -18.16
N LEU A 279 -1.21 -4.51 -17.07
CA LEU A 279 -0.21 -5.24 -16.30
C LEU A 279 -0.51 -6.74 -16.43
N GLU A 280 -0.38 -7.24 -17.65
CA GLU A 280 -0.75 -8.62 -17.98
C GLU A 280 0.00 -9.61 -17.11
N GLU A 281 -0.72 -10.54 -16.53
CA GLU A 281 -0.20 -11.57 -15.66
C GLU A 281 -0.98 -12.87 -15.83
N GLU A 282 -0.25 -13.96 -16.01
CA GLU A 282 -0.78 -15.30 -15.89
C GLU A 282 -0.55 -15.84 -14.48
N ALA A 283 -1.61 -16.16 -13.77
CA ALA A 283 -1.53 -16.76 -12.44
C ALA A 283 -2.39 -18.03 -12.35
N LYS A 284 -1.86 -19.04 -11.67
CA LYS A 284 -2.59 -20.28 -11.39
C LYS A 284 -3.80 -19.99 -10.48
N PRO A 285 -4.85 -20.81 -10.54
CA PRO A 285 -5.94 -20.70 -9.57
C PRO A 285 -5.43 -20.75 -8.13
N GLY A 286 -5.88 -19.79 -7.30
CA GLY A 286 -5.44 -19.65 -5.90
C GLY A 286 -4.07 -18.97 -5.70
N GLN A 287 -3.28 -18.78 -6.74
CA GLN A 287 -2.00 -18.08 -6.64
C GLN A 287 -2.22 -16.60 -6.33
N PRO A 288 -1.45 -16.03 -5.37
CA PRO A 288 -1.40 -14.58 -5.16
C PRO A 288 -0.99 -13.85 -6.42
N ARG A 289 -1.66 -12.75 -6.74
CA ARG A 289 -1.40 -12.00 -7.96
C ARG A 289 -0.40 -10.88 -7.72
N ARG A 290 0.66 -10.85 -8.51
CA ARG A 290 1.66 -9.77 -8.54
C ARG A 290 1.09 -8.48 -9.13
N PHE A 291 0.03 -8.57 -9.92
CA PHE A 291 -0.71 -7.44 -10.48
C PHE A 291 -0.94 -6.31 -9.48
N TYR A 292 -1.40 -6.64 -8.28
CA TYR A 292 -1.73 -5.63 -7.27
C TYR A 292 -0.49 -4.87 -6.77
N MET A 293 0.60 -5.57 -6.54
CA MET A 293 1.88 -4.97 -6.17
C MET A 293 2.41 -4.11 -7.33
N ARG A 294 2.41 -4.63 -8.56
CA ARG A 294 2.83 -3.89 -9.75
C ARG A 294 2.01 -2.62 -9.95
N ALA A 295 0.68 -2.68 -9.73
CA ALA A 295 -0.18 -1.50 -9.79
C ALA A 295 0.21 -0.43 -8.74
N ALA A 296 0.62 -0.85 -7.53
CA ALA A 296 1.15 0.08 -6.53
C ALA A 296 2.42 0.79 -7.04
N TYR A 297 3.36 0.03 -7.60
CA TYR A 297 4.61 0.57 -8.16
C TYR A 297 4.38 1.51 -9.36
N ILE A 298 3.35 1.27 -10.17
CA ILE A 298 2.99 2.16 -11.29
C ILE A 298 2.31 3.45 -10.83
N LEU A 299 1.53 3.39 -9.76
CA LEU A 299 0.85 4.57 -9.21
C LEU A 299 1.78 5.45 -8.36
N SER A 300 2.84 4.89 -7.78
CA SER A 300 3.74 5.60 -6.90
C SER A 300 4.52 6.76 -7.56
N PRO A 301 5.00 6.66 -8.81
CA PRO A 301 5.66 7.78 -9.47
C PRO A 301 4.75 8.97 -9.81
N LEU A 302 3.41 8.81 -9.82
CA LEU A 302 2.49 9.91 -10.18
C LEU A 302 2.64 11.16 -9.30
N PRO A 303 2.67 11.06 -7.97
CA PRO A 303 2.92 12.20 -7.11
C PRO A 303 4.26 12.88 -7.39
N VAL A 304 5.32 12.10 -7.63
CA VAL A 304 6.66 12.61 -7.95
C VAL A 304 6.63 13.40 -9.25
N ARG A 305 6.09 12.82 -10.33
CA ARG A 305 5.96 13.48 -11.63
C ARG A 305 5.12 14.76 -11.56
N LEU A 306 4.07 14.75 -10.74
CA LEU A 306 3.26 15.93 -10.53
C LEU A 306 4.06 17.05 -9.83
N VAL A 307 4.85 16.73 -8.80
CA VAL A 307 5.74 17.69 -8.12
C VAL A 307 6.77 18.27 -9.08
N GLU A 308 7.42 17.43 -9.89
CA GLU A 308 8.39 17.86 -10.90
C GLU A 308 7.76 18.85 -11.89
N ARG A 309 6.60 18.51 -12.47
CA ARG A 309 5.87 19.38 -13.42
C ARG A 309 5.45 20.71 -12.81
N LEU A 310 4.96 20.70 -11.57
CA LEU A 310 4.62 21.93 -10.85
C LEU A 310 5.87 22.79 -10.63
N GLY A 311 7.01 22.18 -10.29
CA GLY A 311 8.29 22.85 -10.15
C GLY A 311 8.79 23.50 -11.45
N GLU A 312 8.66 22.82 -12.59
CA GLU A 312 8.97 23.38 -13.93
C GLU A 312 8.16 24.62 -14.24
N ARG A 313 6.95 24.73 -13.72
CA ARG A 313 6.09 25.92 -13.85
C ARG A 313 6.30 26.98 -12.77
N GLY A 314 7.32 26.79 -11.90
CA GLY A 314 7.66 27.73 -10.83
C GLY A 314 6.77 27.60 -9.59
N LEU A 315 5.89 26.58 -9.52
CA LEU A 315 5.10 26.27 -8.34
C LEU A 315 5.92 25.37 -7.41
N ARG A 316 6.49 25.95 -6.36
CA ARG A 316 7.19 25.21 -5.32
C ARG A 316 6.21 24.83 -4.22
N LEU A 317 6.04 23.52 -4.01
CA LEU A 317 5.26 23.04 -2.86
C LEU A 317 6.04 23.27 -1.57
N PRO A 318 5.35 23.61 -0.46
CA PRO A 318 5.98 23.65 0.86
C PRO A 318 6.61 22.30 1.23
N GLU A 319 7.79 22.32 1.85
CA GLU A 319 8.49 21.09 2.25
C GLU A 319 7.62 20.13 3.06
N TYR A 320 6.84 20.67 3.98
CA TYR A 320 6.00 19.86 4.84
C TYR A 320 4.93 19.08 4.08
N ILE A 321 4.53 19.52 2.87
CA ILE A 321 3.56 18.79 2.03
C ILE A 321 4.17 17.48 1.51
N ILE A 322 5.45 17.51 1.12
CA ILE A 322 6.14 16.35 0.56
C ILE A 322 6.47 15.33 1.65
N ASN A 323 6.77 15.84 2.85
CA ASN A 323 7.24 15.05 3.99
C ASN A 323 6.17 14.84 5.08
N TRP A 324 4.94 15.30 4.85
CA TRP A 324 3.88 15.20 5.84
C TRP A 324 3.50 13.75 6.09
N HIS A 325 3.68 13.31 7.32
CA HIS A 325 3.09 12.08 7.82
C HIS A 325 1.79 12.36 8.56
N HIS A 326 0.80 11.48 8.41
CA HIS A 326 -0.53 11.63 9.01
C HIS A 326 -0.52 11.63 10.53
N SER A 327 0.49 11.10 11.16
CA SER A 327 0.58 11.13 12.61
C SER A 327 1.31 12.38 13.06
N LEU A 328 0.55 13.40 13.43
CA LEU A 328 1.05 14.47 14.31
C LEU A 328 1.49 13.93 15.68
N THR A 329 1.39 12.63 15.88
CA THR A 329 1.65 11.90 17.11
C THR A 329 2.86 10.96 17.01
N GLU A 330 3.59 10.95 15.90
CA GLU A 330 4.89 10.26 15.79
C GLU A 330 6.03 11.07 16.37
#